data_46478d0ad30aafbfe96b344e5b406ba6
#
_entry.id   46478d0ad30aafbfe96b344e5b406ba6
#
_cell.length_a   1.000
_cell.length_b   1.000
_cell.length_c   1.000
_cell.angle_alpha   90.00
_cell.angle_beta   90.00
_cell.angle_gamma   90.00
#
_symmetry.space_group_name_H-M   'P 1'
#
loop_
_entity.id
_entity.type
_entity.pdbx_description
1 polymer ?
#
loop_
_entity_poly.entity_id
_entity_poly.type
_entity_poly.pdbx_seq_one_letter_code
_entity_poly.pdbx_strand_id
1 'polypeptide(L)'
;MKLGYNTGYWGSGPPSGALEAIQEAERLGYSSVWTAEAYGSDALTPLAWWGAHTSTVHLGTAIVQMSARTPAATAMAAMTLDHLSGGRFILGLGASGPQVVEGWYGQEYPRPLARTREYVEIVRQIIRRQEPVDFHGEFYDMPNKGGAGLGKPLKSTIHPFRTEIPIYLGAEGPKNV
;
A
#
# COMPACT_ATOMS: atom_id res chain seq x y z
N MET A 1 8.67 -6.47 -23.65
CA MET A 1 8.24 -7.02 -22.34
C MET A 1 8.72 -6.06 -21.26
N LYS A 2 7.87 -5.75 -20.27
CA LYS A 2 8.29 -4.93 -19.13
C LYS A 2 8.78 -5.83 -18.01
N LEU A 3 9.98 -5.60 -17.51
CA LEU A 3 10.57 -6.37 -16.41
C LEU A 3 10.43 -5.60 -15.08
N GLY A 4 10.14 -6.32 -14.01
CA GLY A 4 10.14 -5.80 -12.65
C GLY A 4 11.19 -6.53 -11.81
N TYR A 5 11.84 -5.82 -10.90
CA TYR A 5 12.76 -6.39 -9.92
C TYR A 5 12.07 -6.49 -8.56
N ASN A 6 11.94 -7.69 -8.02
CA ASN A 6 11.29 -7.93 -6.74
C ASN A 6 12.34 -8.23 -5.67
N THR A 7 12.36 -7.44 -4.61
CA THR A 7 13.28 -7.60 -3.47
C THR A 7 12.67 -8.43 -2.34
N GLY A 8 11.37 -8.70 -2.38
CA GLY A 8 10.66 -9.32 -1.27
C GLY A 8 10.62 -8.45 -0.01
N TYR A 9 10.53 -9.08 1.14
CA TYR A 9 10.69 -8.46 2.47
C TYR A 9 11.95 -9.03 3.15
N TRP A 10 12.47 -8.28 4.13
CA TRP A 10 13.68 -8.66 4.81
C TRP A 10 13.39 -9.63 5.96
N GLY A 11 14.23 -10.64 6.14
CA GLY A 11 14.21 -11.51 7.29
C GLY A 11 15.05 -10.95 8.44
N SER A 12 16.34 -11.25 8.46
CA SER A 12 17.25 -10.81 9.53
C SER A 12 17.83 -9.40 9.34
N GLY A 13 17.64 -8.78 8.18
CA GLY A 13 18.15 -7.45 7.86
C GLY A 13 18.06 -7.16 6.36
N PRO A 14 18.49 -5.97 5.92
CA PRO A 14 18.47 -5.64 4.50
C PRO A 14 19.43 -6.53 3.71
N PRO A 15 19.06 -6.95 2.49
CA PRO A 15 19.98 -7.66 1.62
C PRO A 15 21.22 -6.81 1.33
N SER A 16 22.40 -7.44 1.38
CA SER A 16 23.65 -6.76 1.01
C SER A 16 23.59 -6.31 -0.44
N GLY A 17 23.99 -5.06 -0.72
CA GLY A 17 24.00 -4.53 -2.09
C GLY A 17 22.61 -4.25 -2.67
N ALA A 18 21.56 -4.16 -1.84
CA ALA A 18 20.20 -3.96 -2.33
C ALA A 18 20.03 -2.64 -3.11
N LEU A 19 20.62 -1.56 -2.63
CA LEU A 19 20.55 -0.26 -3.32
C LEU A 19 21.25 -0.30 -4.67
N GLU A 20 22.46 -0.85 -4.72
CA GLU A 20 23.25 -1.01 -5.93
C GLU A 20 22.53 -1.89 -6.97
N ALA A 21 21.91 -2.98 -6.51
CA ALA A 21 21.12 -3.85 -7.38
C ALA A 21 19.91 -3.15 -8.00
N ILE A 22 19.24 -2.27 -7.23
CA ILE A 22 18.10 -1.49 -7.71
C ILE A 22 18.54 -0.41 -8.71
N GLN A 23 19.64 0.27 -8.44
CA GLN A 23 20.21 1.26 -9.36
C GLN A 23 20.69 0.58 -10.66
N GLU A 24 21.25 -0.61 -10.56
CA GLU A 24 21.63 -1.39 -11.73
C GLU A 24 20.41 -1.89 -12.53
N ALA A 25 19.34 -2.31 -11.85
CA ALA A 25 18.09 -2.65 -12.51
C ALA A 25 17.52 -1.46 -13.28
N GLU A 26 17.55 -0.25 -12.68
CA GLU A 26 17.14 0.98 -13.38
C GLU A 26 18.02 1.24 -14.62
N ARG A 27 19.33 1.14 -14.48
CA ARG A 27 20.29 1.32 -15.58
C ARG A 27 20.08 0.34 -16.72
N LEU A 28 19.67 -0.90 -16.40
CA LEU A 28 19.37 -1.96 -17.37
C LEU A 28 17.96 -1.83 -17.99
N GLY A 29 17.18 -0.81 -17.62
CA GLY A 29 15.88 -0.53 -18.18
C GLY A 29 14.73 -1.38 -17.60
N TYR A 30 14.89 -1.88 -16.39
CA TYR A 30 13.75 -2.45 -15.66
C TYR A 30 12.68 -1.37 -15.46
N SER A 31 11.42 -1.76 -15.59
CA SER A 31 10.30 -0.82 -15.51
C SER A 31 9.85 -0.53 -14.08
N SER A 32 10.14 -1.41 -13.13
CA SER A 32 9.63 -1.30 -11.77
C SER A 32 10.47 -2.09 -10.76
N VAL A 33 10.43 -1.63 -9.51
CA VAL A 33 11.00 -2.31 -8.33
C VAL A 33 9.87 -2.57 -7.33
N TRP A 34 9.87 -3.75 -6.72
CA TRP A 34 8.82 -4.21 -5.84
C TRP A 34 9.35 -4.65 -4.48
N THR A 35 8.64 -4.22 -3.43
CA THR A 35 8.85 -4.67 -2.04
C THR A 35 7.65 -5.45 -1.56
N ALA A 36 7.82 -6.19 -0.48
CA ALA A 36 6.73 -6.89 0.20
C ALA A 36 6.81 -6.67 1.71
N GLU A 37 5.75 -7.02 2.41
CA GLU A 37 5.75 -7.14 3.86
C GLU A 37 4.97 -8.36 4.32
N ALA A 38 5.41 -8.95 5.42
CA ALA A 38 4.70 -10.01 6.12
C ALA A 38 4.85 -9.79 7.63
N TYR A 39 5.90 -10.31 8.24
CA TYR A 39 6.29 -10.12 9.64
C TYR A 39 7.82 -9.86 9.75
N GLY A 40 8.39 -9.26 8.71
CA GLY A 40 9.78 -8.79 8.64
C GLY A 40 9.82 -7.27 8.44
N SER A 41 10.49 -6.80 7.38
CA SER A 41 10.45 -5.37 7.02
C SER A 41 9.06 -4.95 6.53
N ASP A 42 8.72 -3.67 6.72
CA ASP A 42 7.58 -3.07 6.04
C ASP A 42 7.88 -2.85 4.54
N ALA A 43 6.85 -2.64 3.75
CA ALA A 43 6.99 -2.46 2.31
C ALA A 43 7.21 -1.02 1.86
N LEU A 44 6.84 -0.03 2.67
CA LEU A 44 6.81 1.38 2.25
C LEU A 44 8.13 2.10 2.51
N THR A 45 8.76 1.84 3.68
CA THR A 45 10.01 2.48 4.09
C THR A 45 11.17 2.21 3.13
N PRO A 46 11.42 0.95 2.70
CA PRO A 46 12.44 0.68 1.69
C PRO A 46 12.18 1.37 0.36
N LEU A 47 10.91 1.45 -0.09
CA LEU A 47 10.57 2.15 -1.33
C LEU A 47 10.83 3.66 -1.24
N ALA A 48 10.58 4.28 -0.09
CA ALA A 48 10.90 5.69 0.11
C ALA A 48 12.42 5.93 -0.03
N TRP A 49 13.21 5.05 0.59
CA TRP A 49 14.67 5.12 0.51
C TRP A 49 15.18 4.92 -0.93
N TRP A 50 14.72 3.88 -1.61
CA TRP A 50 15.16 3.60 -2.98
C TRP A 50 14.64 4.61 -3.98
N GLY A 51 13.44 5.13 -3.75
CA GLY A 51 12.86 6.19 -4.57
C GLY A 51 13.68 7.47 -4.59
N ALA A 52 14.36 7.78 -3.47
CA ALA A 52 15.29 8.92 -3.38
C ALA A 52 16.58 8.71 -4.18
N HIS A 53 16.91 7.46 -4.52
CA HIS A 53 18.16 7.09 -5.21
C HIS A 53 17.93 6.58 -6.65
N THR A 54 16.69 6.70 -7.15
CA THR A 54 16.29 6.31 -8.51
C THR A 54 15.44 7.41 -9.14
N SER A 55 15.31 7.39 -10.47
CA SER A 55 14.67 8.48 -11.22
C SER A 55 13.54 8.03 -12.14
N THR A 56 13.56 6.80 -12.62
CA THR A 56 12.69 6.33 -13.72
C THR A 56 11.88 5.09 -13.37
N VAL A 57 12.42 4.16 -12.57
CA VAL A 57 11.69 2.94 -12.19
C VAL A 57 10.46 3.27 -11.36
N HIS A 58 9.36 2.57 -11.64
CA HIS A 58 8.19 2.61 -10.78
C HIS A 58 8.48 1.87 -9.47
N LEU A 59 7.91 2.37 -8.40
CA LEU A 59 8.09 1.89 -7.05
C LEU A 59 6.80 1.21 -6.59
N GLY A 60 6.78 -0.10 -6.52
CA GLY A 60 5.59 -0.86 -6.22
C GLY A 60 5.67 -1.67 -4.93
N THR A 61 4.54 -1.89 -4.30
CA THR A 61 4.40 -2.86 -3.21
C THR A 61 3.77 -4.16 -3.71
N ALA A 62 4.31 -5.30 -3.30
CA ALA A 62 3.79 -6.63 -3.64
C ALA A 62 3.87 -7.56 -2.42
N ILE A 63 3.15 -7.25 -1.42
CA ILE A 63 2.05 -6.31 -1.22
C ILE A 63 2.23 -5.53 0.10
N VAL A 64 1.48 -4.43 0.29
CA VAL A 64 1.15 -3.88 1.61
C VAL A 64 -0.01 -4.66 2.19
N GLN A 65 0.10 -5.07 3.44
CA GLN A 65 -0.96 -5.79 4.14
C GLN A 65 -2.04 -4.82 4.65
N MET A 66 -3.29 -5.07 4.28
CA MET A 66 -4.42 -4.26 4.74
C MET A 66 -4.63 -4.32 6.26
N SER A 67 -4.24 -5.43 6.89
CA SER A 67 -4.32 -5.60 8.35
C SER A 67 -3.26 -4.81 9.12
N ALA A 68 -2.17 -4.41 8.46
CA ALA A 68 -1.12 -3.61 9.09
C ALA A 68 -1.49 -2.13 9.26
N ARG A 69 -2.44 -1.63 8.48
CA ARG A 69 -2.76 -0.19 8.42
C ARG A 69 -4.26 0.04 8.19
N THR A 70 -4.75 1.18 8.69
CA THR A 70 -6.08 1.65 8.28
C THR A 70 -6.06 2.09 6.81
N PRO A 71 -7.22 2.09 6.12
CA PRO A 71 -7.31 2.63 4.75
C PRO A 71 -6.80 4.07 4.65
N ALA A 72 -7.08 4.90 5.63
CA ALA A 72 -6.61 6.29 5.68
C ALA A 72 -5.08 6.38 5.78
N ALA A 73 -4.45 5.59 6.65
CA ALA A 73 -2.99 5.56 6.77
C ALA A 73 -2.32 5.07 5.47
N THR A 74 -2.90 4.09 4.81
CA THR A 74 -2.41 3.60 3.51
C THR A 74 -2.54 4.66 2.43
N ALA A 75 -3.67 5.33 2.33
CA ALA A 75 -3.86 6.41 1.35
C ALA A 75 -2.89 7.57 1.58
N MET A 76 -2.68 7.97 2.84
CA MET A 76 -1.69 9.00 3.19
C MET A 76 -0.28 8.62 2.76
N ALA A 77 0.15 7.39 3.07
CA ALA A 77 1.47 6.90 2.68
C ALA A 77 1.62 6.81 1.15
N ALA A 78 0.60 6.31 0.46
CA ALA A 78 0.59 6.23 -1.00
C ALA A 78 0.72 7.60 -1.67
N MET A 79 -0.06 8.59 -1.20
CA MET A 79 0.02 9.96 -1.70
C MET A 79 1.39 10.60 -1.42
N THR A 80 1.96 10.34 -0.24
CA THR A 80 3.28 10.84 0.13
C THR A 80 4.37 10.24 -0.77
N LEU A 81 4.37 8.92 -0.97
CA LEU A 81 5.31 8.26 -1.87
C LEU A 81 5.14 8.70 -3.33
N ASP A 82 3.90 8.94 -3.75
CA ASP A 82 3.63 9.42 -5.10
C ASP A 82 4.22 10.82 -5.33
N HIS A 83 4.10 11.72 -4.36
CA HIS A 83 4.78 13.03 -4.38
C HIS A 83 6.30 12.90 -4.41
N LEU A 84 6.87 12.15 -3.47
CA LEU A 84 8.32 11.99 -3.34
C LEU A 84 8.96 11.36 -4.57
N SER A 85 8.23 10.48 -5.25
CA SER A 85 8.70 9.78 -6.45
C SER A 85 8.37 10.49 -7.77
N GLY A 86 7.67 11.63 -7.73
CA GLY A 86 7.22 12.30 -8.97
C GLY A 86 6.24 11.46 -9.78
N GLY A 87 5.30 10.76 -9.12
CA GLY A 87 4.26 9.99 -9.78
C GLY A 87 4.67 8.57 -10.18
N ARG A 88 5.72 8.00 -9.60
CA ARG A 88 6.21 6.65 -9.92
C ARG A 88 5.63 5.55 -9.01
N PHE A 89 4.83 5.89 -8.00
CA PHE A 89 4.34 4.91 -7.03
C PHE A 89 3.20 4.04 -7.58
N ILE A 90 3.21 2.76 -7.22
CA ILE A 90 2.15 1.77 -7.49
C ILE A 90 1.80 1.10 -6.17
N LEU A 91 0.54 1.16 -5.78
CA LEU A 91 0.05 0.58 -4.54
C LEU A 91 -0.41 -0.87 -4.78
N GLY A 92 0.37 -1.83 -4.34
CA GLY A 92 -0.06 -3.23 -4.29
C GLY A 92 -0.59 -3.58 -2.90
N LEU A 93 -1.80 -4.09 -2.82
CA LEU A 93 -2.51 -4.44 -1.59
C LEU A 93 -2.84 -5.93 -1.52
N GLY A 94 -2.87 -6.48 -0.32
CA GLY A 94 -3.29 -7.85 -0.10
C GLY A 94 -3.91 -8.08 1.26
N ALA A 95 -4.80 -9.07 1.32
CA ALA A 95 -5.44 -9.50 2.56
C ALA A 95 -4.48 -10.30 3.47
N SER A 96 -3.35 -10.78 2.93
CA SER A 96 -2.48 -11.75 3.59
C SER A 96 -3.20 -13.09 3.91
N GLY A 97 -2.66 -13.86 4.83
CA GLY A 97 -3.27 -15.11 5.31
C GLY A 97 -3.64 -15.01 6.80
N PRO A 98 -4.56 -15.86 7.27
CA PRO A 98 -5.00 -15.83 8.67
C PRO A 98 -3.84 -16.01 9.66
N GLN A 99 -2.81 -16.79 9.32
CA GLN A 99 -1.65 -17.02 10.17
C GLN A 99 -0.91 -15.71 10.53
N VAL A 100 -0.80 -14.79 9.58
CA VAL A 100 -0.15 -13.50 9.77
C VAL A 100 -1.12 -12.49 10.38
N VAL A 101 -2.35 -12.44 9.87
CA VAL A 101 -3.35 -11.46 10.33
C VAL A 101 -3.73 -11.70 11.79
N GLU A 102 -4.00 -12.93 12.16
CA GLU A 102 -4.39 -13.30 13.53
C GLU A 102 -3.17 -13.44 14.44
N GLY A 103 -2.10 -14.09 13.95
CA GLY A 103 -0.91 -14.39 14.77
C GLY A 103 0.01 -13.21 14.99
N TRP A 104 0.19 -12.33 14.00
CA TRP A 104 1.11 -11.20 14.08
C TRP A 104 0.40 -9.87 14.36
N TYR A 105 -0.70 -9.60 13.64
CA TYR A 105 -1.44 -8.35 13.80
C TYR A 105 -2.55 -8.41 14.86
N GLY A 106 -2.88 -9.60 15.39
CA GLY A 106 -3.92 -9.78 16.40
C GLY A 106 -5.30 -9.33 15.95
N GLN A 107 -5.60 -9.45 14.66
CA GLN A 107 -6.87 -9.04 14.08
C GLN A 107 -7.63 -10.24 13.54
N GLU A 108 -8.96 -10.18 13.56
CA GLU A 108 -9.79 -11.17 12.91
C GLU A 108 -9.58 -11.19 11.38
N TYR A 109 -9.76 -12.38 10.79
CA TYR A 109 -9.66 -12.59 9.34
C TYR A 109 -11.02 -12.95 8.69
N PRO A 110 -12.07 -12.14 8.87
CA PRO A 110 -13.38 -12.44 8.29
C PRO A 110 -13.46 -11.92 6.85
N ARG A 111 -14.07 -12.72 5.98
CA ARG A 111 -14.54 -12.33 4.63
C ARG A 111 -13.56 -11.41 3.87
N PRO A 112 -12.32 -11.85 3.58
CA PRO A 112 -11.25 -10.98 3.07
C PRO A 112 -11.62 -10.24 1.77
N LEU A 113 -12.43 -10.81 0.88
CA LEU A 113 -12.87 -10.16 -0.35
C LEU A 113 -13.76 -8.94 -0.10
N ALA A 114 -14.74 -9.07 0.79
CA ALA A 114 -15.65 -7.97 1.13
C ALA A 114 -14.86 -6.84 1.81
N ARG A 115 -14.00 -7.20 2.77
CA ARG A 115 -13.10 -6.24 3.44
C ARG A 115 -12.16 -5.52 2.45
N THR A 116 -11.61 -6.25 1.46
CA THR A 116 -10.76 -5.66 0.43
C THR A 116 -11.50 -4.61 -0.41
N ARG A 117 -12.75 -4.90 -0.79
CA ARG A 117 -13.56 -3.95 -1.58
C ARG A 117 -13.76 -2.64 -0.84
N GLU A 118 -14.19 -2.70 0.41
CA GLU A 118 -14.39 -1.50 1.24
C GLU A 118 -13.08 -0.74 1.45
N TYR A 119 -11.99 -1.46 1.73
CA TYR A 119 -10.66 -0.87 1.92
C TYR A 119 -10.21 -0.09 0.69
N VAL A 120 -10.30 -0.70 -0.49
CA VAL A 120 -9.89 -0.07 -1.76
C VAL A 120 -10.77 1.13 -2.09
N GLU A 121 -12.09 1.03 -1.83
CA GLU A 121 -13.02 2.14 -2.05
C GLU A 121 -12.65 3.35 -1.20
N ILE A 122 -12.40 3.15 0.10
CA ILE A 122 -11.99 4.24 1.00
C ILE A 122 -10.65 4.85 0.56
N VAL A 123 -9.65 4.00 0.20
CA VAL A 123 -8.36 4.49 -0.29
C VAL A 123 -8.53 5.37 -1.52
N ARG A 124 -9.37 4.94 -2.47
CA ARG A 124 -9.67 5.73 -3.68
C ARG A 124 -10.38 7.04 -3.37
N GLN A 125 -11.37 7.04 -2.46
CA GLN A 125 -12.06 8.27 -2.04
C GLN A 125 -11.07 9.29 -1.45
N ILE A 126 -10.16 8.83 -0.59
CA ILE A 126 -9.14 9.69 0.02
C ILE A 126 -8.20 10.27 -1.03
N ILE A 127 -7.69 9.43 -1.96
CA ILE A 127 -6.76 9.87 -3.02
C ILE A 127 -7.43 10.86 -3.96
N ARG A 128 -8.67 10.60 -4.39
CA ARG A 128 -9.42 11.53 -5.27
C ARG A 128 -9.71 12.87 -4.61
N ARG A 129 -9.82 12.87 -3.29
CA ARG A 129 -10.00 14.08 -2.49
C ARG A 129 -11.14 14.98 -2.95
N GLN A 130 -12.19 14.45 -3.52
CA GLN A 130 -13.34 15.23 -3.97
C GLN A 130 -14.13 15.78 -2.79
N GLU A 131 -14.52 14.90 -1.86
CA GLU A 131 -15.30 15.23 -0.66
C GLU A 131 -14.60 14.72 0.60
N PRO A 132 -14.98 15.20 1.81
CA PRO A 132 -14.62 14.55 3.05
C PRO A 132 -15.05 13.08 3.04
N VAL A 133 -14.25 12.19 3.67
CA VAL A 133 -14.56 10.77 3.71
C VAL A 133 -15.76 10.53 4.64
N ASP A 134 -16.81 9.98 4.06
CA ASP A 134 -18.01 9.52 4.76
C ASP A 134 -18.38 8.15 4.18
N PHE A 135 -17.99 7.09 4.90
CA PHE A 135 -18.11 5.71 4.44
C PHE A 135 -18.71 4.82 5.53
N HIS A 136 -19.76 4.11 5.21
CA HIS A 136 -20.48 3.21 6.11
C HIS A 136 -20.60 1.83 5.47
N GLY A 137 -19.65 0.97 5.79
CA GLY A 137 -19.58 -0.42 5.32
C GLY A 137 -19.81 -1.43 6.44
N GLU A 138 -19.55 -2.66 6.13
CA GLU A 138 -19.60 -3.76 7.10
C GLU A 138 -18.34 -3.82 7.97
N PHE A 139 -17.16 -3.51 7.38
CA PHE A 139 -15.86 -3.61 8.03
C PHE A 139 -15.29 -2.25 8.42
N TYR A 140 -15.73 -1.20 7.79
CA TYR A 140 -15.23 0.16 8.04
C TYR A 140 -16.39 1.13 8.19
N ASP A 141 -16.32 1.95 9.25
CA ASP A 141 -17.25 3.03 9.54
C ASP A 141 -16.43 4.32 9.75
N MET A 142 -16.53 5.24 8.82
CA MET A 142 -15.73 6.48 8.81
C MET A 142 -16.64 7.69 8.50
N PRO A 143 -16.86 8.63 9.47
CA PRO A 143 -16.30 8.63 10.82
C PRO A 143 -16.92 7.55 11.72
N ASN A 144 -16.11 7.01 12.64
CA ASN A 144 -16.58 6.05 13.62
C ASN A 144 -17.55 6.71 14.61
N LYS A 145 -18.76 6.18 14.69
CA LYS A 145 -19.83 6.71 15.56
C LYS A 145 -19.79 6.14 16.98
N GLY A 146 -19.05 5.08 17.21
CA GLY A 146 -18.98 4.38 18.50
C GLY A 146 -17.95 4.90 19.49
N GLY A 147 -17.20 5.96 19.15
CA GLY A 147 -16.17 6.54 20.00
C GLY A 147 -16.66 7.66 20.92
N ALA A 148 -15.86 8.69 21.10
CA ALA A 148 -16.16 9.85 21.94
C ALA A 148 -17.26 10.77 21.36
N GLY A 149 -17.85 10.44 20.23
CA GLY A 149 -18.87 11.23 19.54
C GLY A 149 -18.36 12.51 18.85
N LEU A 150 -17.04 12.67 18.76
CA LEU A 150 -16.40 13.85 18.16
C LEU A 150 -15.91 13.60 16.73
N GLY A 151 -16.09 12.39 16.22
CA GLY A 151 -15.74 12.03 14.85
C GLY A 151 -16.57 12.81 13.83
N LYS A 152 -15.92 13.38 12.84
CA LYS A 152 -16.53 14.05 11.71
C LYS A 152 -15.85 13.65 10.41
N PRO A 153 -16.53 13.71 9.25
CA PRO A 153 -15.90 13.49 7.96
C PRO A 153 -14.71 14.43 7.77
N LEU A 154 -13.57 13.87 7.39
CA LEU A 154 -12.33 14.61 7.15
C LEU A 154 -11.89 14.45 5.72
N LYS A 155 -11.24 15.49 5.21
CA LYS A 155 -10.61 15.51 3.90
C LYS A 155 -9.10 15.60 4.08
N SER A 156 -8.33 14.83 3.33
CA SER A 156 -6.86 14.89 3.41
C SER A 156 -6.37 16.33 3.24
N THR A 157 -5.41 16.76 4.06
CA THR A 157 -4.77 18.08 3.92
C THR A 157 -3.80 18.12 2.75
N ILE A 158 -3.12 17.01 2.46
CA ILE A 158 -2.29 16.88 1.27
C ILE A 158 -3.16 16.76 0.03
N HIS A 159 -2.82 17.50 -1.03
CA HIS A 159 -3.43 17.35 -2.34
C HIS A 159 -2.73 16.22 -3.09
N PRO A 160 -3.44 15.38 -3.84
CA PRO A 160 -2.80 14.30 -4.58
C PRO A 160 -1.91 14.85 -5.71
N PHE A 161 -0.75 14.24 -5.92
CA PHE A 161 0.08 14.48 -7.11
C PHE A 161 -0.61 13.94 -8.38
N ARG A 162 -1.19 12.74 -8.26
CA ARG A 162 -2.10 12.14 -9.24
C ARG A 162 -3.42 11.79 -8.55
N THR A 163 -4.53 12.09 -9.19
CA THR A 163 -5.88 11.75 -8.67
C THR A 163 -6.17 10.26 -8.70
N GLU A 164 -5.36 9.50 -9.43
CA GLU A 164 -5.43 8.04 -9.49
C GLU A 164 -4.02 7.44 -9.41
N ILE A 165 -3.74 6.79 -8.30
CA ILE A 165 -2.57 5.92 -8.13
C ILE A 165 -2.98 4.51 -8.52
N PRO A 166 -2.21 3.80 -9.38
CA PRO A 166 -2.53 2.42 -9.73
C PRO A 166 -2.59 1.53 -8.49
N ILE A 167 -3.67 0.77 -8.34
CA ILE A 167 -3.86 -0.19 -7.25
C ILE A 167 -3.84 -1.60 -7.84
N TYR A 168 -2.91 -2.42 -7.37
CA TYR A 168 -2.79 -3.84 -7.71
C TYR A 168 -3.22 -4.67 -6.50
N LEU A 169 -3.85 -5.80 -6.74
CA LEU A 169 -4.30 -6.70 -5.68
C LEU A 169 -3.56 -8.02 -5.73
N GLY A 170 -3.06 -8.47 -4.59
CA GLY A 170 -2.58 -9.84 -4.40
C GLY A 170 -3.78 -10.78 -4.43
N ALA A 171 -3.89 -11.58 -5.50
CA ALA A 171 -5.01 -12.47 -5.74
C ALA A 171 -4.49 -13.88 -6.05
N GLU A 172 -4.77 -14.83 -5.17
CA GLU A 172 -4.33 -16.24 -5.31
C GLU A 172 -5.49 -17.21 -5.53
N GLY A 173 -6.69 -16.83 -5.19
CA GLY A 173 -7.86 -17.70 -5.31
C GLY A 173 -8.71 -17.40 -6.56
N PRO A 174 -9.41 -18.41 -7.12
CA PRO A 174 -10.22 -18.25 -8.34
C PRO A 174 -11.40 -17.26 -8.18
N LYS A 175 -11.75 -16.88 -6.94
CA LYS A 175 -12.75 -15.83 -6.67
C LYS A 175 -12.16 -14.44 -6.53
N ASN A 176 -10.81 -14.33 -6.53
CA ASN A 176 -10.08 -13.07 -6.36
C ASN A 176 -9.53 -12.54 -7.70
N VAL A 177 -9.51 -13.40 -8.71
CA VAL A 177 -9.02 -13.11 -10.06
C VAL A 177 -10.16 -12.66 -10.97
#